data_f0e1292a2f4fedf73699aec323571960
#
_entry.id   f0e1292a2f4fedf73699aec323571960
#
_cell.length_a   1.000
_cell.length_b   1.000
_cell.length_c   1.000
_cell.angle_alpha   90.00
_cell.angle_beta   90.00
_cell.angle_gamma   90.00
#
_symmetry.space_group_name_H-M   'P 1'
#
loop_
_entity.id
_entity.type
_entity.pdbx_description
1 polymer ?
#
loop_
_entity_poly.entity_id
_entity_poly.type
_entity_poly.pdbx_seq_one_letter_code
_entity_poly.pdbx_strand_id
1 'polypeptide(L)'
;ILFGFVFLGLFLYLLLDLVKLSEAFYFRLKQIILWALIVMVLGSAFVSAIIVRHQIHPIYRIHDIVIQQELAIRLLLHGKNPYAQTYFGTPLEQWHYSETEVNPALYHFVMEPFYLIFAIPFYVASTRTIGYFDGRIPLVFLFLVLLILGSRLVKDNRQRLLFLILLAFNPAMAGYTLEGRSDVFMLAFLFAGLYLLQRGRY
;
A
#
# COMPACT_ATOMS: atom_id res chain seq x y z
N ILE A 1 -11.58 7.69 -20.11
CA ILE A 1 -11.94 6.25 -20.18
C ILE A 1 -12.08 5.68 -18.75
N LEU A 2 -11.04 5.74 -17.88
CA LEU A 2 -11.08 5.18 -16.52
C LEU A 2 -12.29 5.66 -15.71
N PHE A 3 -12.54 6.98 -15.66
CA PHE A 3 -13.69 7.54 -14.94
C PHE A 3 -15.03 7.01 -15.45
N GLY A 4 -15.16 6.76 -16.77
CA GLY A 4 -16.37 6.16 -17.34
C GLY A 4 -16.64 4.76 -16.77
N PHE A 5 -15.61 3.92 -16.63
CA PHE A 5 -15.73 2.60 -16.00
C PHE A 5 -16.03 2.68 -14.49
N VAL A 6 -15.42 3.64 -13.79
CA VAL A 6 -15.73 3.86 -12.36
C VAL A 6 -17.17 4.27 -12.16
N PHE A 7 -17.69 5.23 -12.95
CA PHE A 7 -19.09 5.66 -12.88
C PHE A 7 -20.05 4.53 -13.27
N LEU A 8 -19.72 3.75 -14.30
CA LEU A 8 -20.51 2.56 -14.67
C LEU A 8 -20.55 1.55 -13.52
N GLY A 9 -19.40 1.28 -12.89
CA GLY A 9 -19.31 0.37 -11.74
C GLY A 9 -20.15 0.86 -10.56
N LEU A 10 -20.08 2.16 -10.23
CA LEU A 10 -20.92 2.78 -9.19
C LEU A 10 -22.41 2.69 -9.53
N PHE A 11 -22.77 2.99 -10.78
CA PHE A 11 -24.14 2.85 -11.23
C PHE A 11 -24.66 1.43 -11.10
N LEU A 12 -23.88 0.44 -11.56
CA LEU A 12 -24.24 -0.98 -11.41
C LEU A 12 -24.34 -1.40 -9.95
N TYR A 13 -23.45 -0.92 -9.09
CA TYR A 13 -23.47 -1.19 -7.65
C TYR A 13 -24.77 -0.71 -7.01
N LEU A 14 -25.26 0.49 -7.38
CA LEU A 14 -26.53 1.06 -6.90
C LEU A 14 -27.74 0.40 -7.57
N LEU A 15 -27.65 0.07 -8.86
CA LEU A 15 -28.74 -0.57 -9.60
C LEU A 15 -29.13 -1.93 -8.97
N LEU A 16 -28.18 -2.64 -8.39
CA LEU A 16 -28.46 -3.91 -7.70
C LEU A 16 -29.44 -3.77 -6.54
N ASP A 17 -29.56 -2.58 -5.94
CA ASP A 17 -30.52 -2.32 -4.85
C ASP A 17 -31.98 -2.28 -5.35
N LEU A 18 -32.19 -2.07 -6.65
CA LEU A 18 -33.51 -1.99 -7.29
C LEU A 18 -33.94 -3.33 -7.90
N VAL A 19 -33.02 -4.29 -8.04
CA VAL A 19 -33.29 -5.58 -8.69
C VAL A 19 -33.59 -6.64 -7.65
N LYS A 20 -34.68 -7.39 -7.84
CA LYS A 20 -35.03 -8.54 -6.99
C LYS A 20 -34.12 -9.73 -7.30
N LEU A 21 -33.10 -9.93 -6.49
CA LEU A 21 -32.15 -11.05 -6.57
C LEU A 21 -32.24 -11.89 -5.30
N SER A 22 -31.76 -13.14 -5.37
CA SER A 22 -31.54 -13.91 -4.15
C SER A 22 -30.45 -13.23 -3.30
N GLU A 23 -30.57 -13.28 -1.99
CA GLU A 23 -29.65 -12.58 -1.06
C GLU A 23 -28.18 -12.97 -1.33
N ALA A 24 -27.90 -14.25 -1.49
CA ALA A 24 -26.54 -14.74 -1.76
C ALA A 24 -25.96 -14.19 -3.07
N PHE A 25 -26.75 -14.12 -4.12
CA PHE A 25 -26.32 -13.61 -5.43
C PHE A 25 -26.13 -12.09 -5.41
N TYR A 26 -27.05 -11.37 -4.76
CA TYR A 26 -26.95 -9.93 -4.54
C TYR A 26 -25.64 -9.54 -3.87
N PHE A 27 -25.31 -10.13 -2.71
CA PHE A 27 -24.07 -9.79 -2.00
C PHE A 27 -22.82 -10.22 -2.78
N ARG A 28 -22.87 -11.33 -3.50
CA ARG A 28 -21.76 -11.78 -4.34
C ARG A 28 -21.48 -10.78 -5.46
N LEU A 29 -22.50 -10.29 -6.16
CA LEU A 29 -22.34 -9.30 -7.22
C LEU A 29 -21.82 -7.97 -6.66
N LYS A 30 -22.40 -7.47 -5.57
CA LYS A 30 -21.92 -6.26 -4.90
C LYS A 30 -20.44 -6.36 -4.50
N GLN A 31 -20.05 -7.49 -3.98
CA GLN A 31 -18.65 -7.71 -3.59
C GLN A 31 -17.72 -7.72 -4.82
N ILE A 32 -18.12 -8.36 -5.93
CA ILE A 32 -17.33 -8.37 -7.17
C ILE A 32 -17.18 -6.94 -7.72
N ILE A 33 -18.28 -6.19 -7.81
CA ILE A 33 -18.25 -4.81 -8.32
C ILE A 33 -17.39 -3.91 -7.39
N LEU A 34 -17.53 -4.07 -6.09
CA LEU A 34 -16.73 -3.29 -5.13
C LEU A 34 -15.24 -3.57 -5.29
N TRP A 35 -14.83 -4.84 -5.40
CA TRP A 35 -13.43 -5.19 -5.65
C TRP A 35 -12.93 -4.65 -7.00
N ALA A 36 -13.76 -4.70 -8.05
CA ALA A 36 -13.42 -4.10 -9.33
C ALA A 36 -13.19 -2.58 -9.21
N LEU A 37 -14.06 -1.88 -8.47
CA LEU A 37 -13.92 -0.44 -8.20
C LEU A 37 -12.66 -0.13 -7.38
N ILE A 38 -12.36 -0.91 -6.35
CA ILE A 38 -11.13 -0.79 -5.55
C ILE A 38 -9.90 -0.92 -6.46
N VAL A 39 -9.85 -1.97 -7.27
CA VAL A 39 -8.71 -2.20 -8.18
C VAL A 39 -8.60 -1.09 -9.22
N MET A 40 -9.71 -0.64 -9.81
CA MET A 40 -9.69 0.43 -10.81
C MET A 40 -9.23 1.77 -10.20
N VAL A 41 -9.76 2.15 -9.06
CA VAL A 41 -9.46 3.47 -8.46
C VAL A 41 -8.09 3.47 -7.79
N LEU A 42 -7.88 2.56 -6.83
CA LEU A 42 -6.64 2.55 -6.05
C LEU A 42 -5.49 1.93 -6.85
N GLY A 43 -5.74 0.85 -7.60
CA GLY A 43 -4.72 0.23 -8.44
C GLY A 43 -4.17 1.20 -9.48
N SER A 44 -5.04 1.95 -10.17
CA SER A 44 -4.59 2.97 -11.13
C SER A 44 -3.82 4.11 -10.44
N ALA A 45 -4.27 4.54 -9.25
CA ALA A 45 -3.59 5.59 -8.49
C ALA A 45 -2.17 5.14 -8.08
N PHE A 46 -2.02 3.93 -7.52
CA PHE A 46 -0.72 3.39 -7.14
C PHE A 46 0.22 3.19 -8.33
N VAL A 47 -0.28 2.55 -9.41
CA VAL A 47 0.53 2.31 -10.61
C VAL A 47 0.98 3.64 -11.23
N SER A 48 0.06 4.61 -11.37
CA SER A 48 0.39 5.93 -11.89
C SER A 48 1.42 6.65 -11.01
N ALA A 49 1.24 6.62 -9.68
CA ALA A 49 2.15 7.29 -8.75
C ALA A 49 3.57 6.69 -8.81
N ILE A 50 3.70 5.36 -8.93
CA ILE A 50 5.00 4.68 -9.07
C ILE A 50 5.65 5.06 -10.41
N ILE A 51 4.93 4.95 -11.54
CA ILE A 51 5.46 5.27 -12.87
C ILE A 51 5.88 6.74 -12.95
N VAL A 52 5.03 7.66 -12.53
CA VAL A 52 5.30 9.11 -12.59
C VAL A 52 6.52 9.48 -11.77
N ARG A 53 6.69 8.92 -10.57
CA ARG A 53 7.89 9.14 -9.76
C ARG A 53 9.16 8.77 -10.53
N HIS A 54 9.20 7.58 -11.13
CA HIS A 54 10.39 7.11 -11.86
C HIS A 54 10.67 7.87 -13.14
N GLN A 55 9.67 8.57 -13.70
CA GLN A 55 9.84 9.43 -14.89
C GLN A 55 10.29 10.85 -14.55
N ILE A 56 9.93 11.36 -13.36
CA ILE A 56 10.18 12.76 -12.99
C ILE A 56 11.43 12.87 -12.11
N HIS A 57 11.35 12.41 -10.85
CA HIS A 57 12.42 12.58 -9.88
C HIS A 57 12.30 11.58 -8.71
N PRO A 58 13.41 11.06 -8.16
CA PRO A 58 13.40 10.05 -7.07
C PRO A 58 12.61 10.44 -5.84
N ILE A 59 12.53 11.73 -5.50
CA ILE A 59 11.82 12.24 -4.32
C ILE A 59 10.37 12.71 -4.61
N TYR A 60 9.89 12.56 -5.86
CA TYR A 60 8.62 13.13 -6.27
C TYR A 60 7.43 12.47 -5.56
N ARG A 61 6.71 13.25 -4.75
CA ARG A 61 5.49 12.86 -4.02
C ARG A 61 5.62 11.55 -3.24
N ILE A 62 6.72 11.38 -2.54
CA ILE A 62 6.92 10.25 -1.63
C ILE A 62 7.45 10.71 -0.27
N HIS A 63 7.26 9.87 0.72
CA HIS A 63 7.86 10.03 2.03
C HIS A 63 9.34 9.59 2.02
N ASP A 64 10.17 10.20 2.85
CA ASP A 64 11.61 9.92 2.98
C ASP A 64 11.91 8.45 3.31
N ILE A 65 11.04 7.79 4.09
CA ILE A 65 11.13 6.36 4.43
C ILE A 65 11.28 5.48 3.18
N VAL A 66 10.58 5.80 2.08
CA VAL A 66 10.68 5.04 0.82
C VAL A 66 12.09 5.15 0.24
N ILE A 67 12.63 6.38 0.18
CA ILE A 67 13.97 6.63 -0.36
C ILE A 67 15.01 5.93 0.51
N GLN A 68 14.89 6.10 1.82
CA GLN A 68 15.80 5.49 2.78
C GLN A 68 15.78 3.96 2.72
N GLN A 69 14.58 3.34 2.60
CA GLN A 69 14.43 1.89 2.45
C GLN A 69 15.12 1.37 1.19
N GLU A 70 14.94 2.04 0.05
CA GLU A 70 15.57 1.67 -1.22
C GLU A 70 17.10 1.68 -1.13
N LEU A 71 17.65 2.71 -0.48
CA LEU A 71 19.09 2.85 -0.24
C LEU A 71 19.59 1.79 0.75
N ALA A 72 18.87 1.58 1.86
CA ALA A 72 19.21 0.60 2.88
C ALA A 72 19.24 -0.83 2.34
N ILE A 73 18.29 -1.21 1.46
CA ILE A 73 18.30 -2.51 0.79
C ILE A 73 19.57 -2.67 -0.06
N ARG A 74 19.93 -1.65 -0.83
CA ARG A 74 21.17 -1.69 -1.65
C ARG A 74 22.41 -1.86 -0.77
N LEU A 75 22.51 -1.11 0.33
CA LEU A 75 23.62 -1.25 1.28
C LEU A 75 23.69 -2.68 1.84
N LEU A 76 22.56 -3.22 2.28
CA LEU A 76 22.48 -4.57 2.85
C LEU A 76 22.90 -5.64 1.83
N LEU A 77 22.45 -5.56 0.59
CA LEU A 77 22.79 -6.49 -0.47
C LEU A 77 24.27 -6.40 -0.89
N HIS A 78 24.95 -5.28 -0.60
CA HIS A 78 26.39 -5.13 -0.75
C HIS A 78 27.18 -5.47 0.53
N GLY A 79 26.56 -6.14 1.50
CA GLY A 79 27.20 -6.57 2.75
C GLY A 79 27.49 -5.44 3.74
N LYS A 80 26.88 -4.26 3.57
CA LYS A 80 27.01 -3.13 4.49
C LYS A 80 25.85 -3.09 5.47
N ASN A 81 26.12 -2.77 6.73
CA ASN A 81 25.08 -2.58 7.73
C ASN A 81 24.39 -1.21 7.53
N PRO A 82 23.09 -1.15 7.13
CA PRO A 82 22.39 0.11 6.89
C PRO A 82 22.28 1.01 8.10
N TYR A 83 22.30 0.45 9.31
CA TYR A 83 22.24 1.19 10.58
C TYR A 83 23.54 1.89 10.95
N ALA A 84 24.66 1.42 10.37
CA ALA A 84 25.99 2.00 10.61
C ALA A 84 26.41 2.96 9.47
N GLN A 85 25.52 3.24 8.51
CA GLN A 85 25.82 4.14 7.40
C GLN A 85 25.03 5.44 7.54
N THR A 86 25.58 6.51 6.98
CA THR A 86 24.87 7.76 6.75
C THR A 86 24.29 7.79 5.33
N TYR A 87 23.30 8.64 5.12
CA TYR A 87 22.58 8.76 3.84
C TYR A 87 22.83 10.12 3.16
N PHE A 88 23.84 10.88 3.64
CA PHE A 88 24.31 12.09 2.95
C PHE A 88 24.89 11.77 1.57
N GLY A 89 24.78 12.72 0.65
CA GLY A 89 25.18 12.52 -0.75
C GLY A 89 24.23 11.64 -1.56
N THR A 90 23.06 11.31 -1.04
CA THR A 90 22.04 10.51 -1.71
C THR A 90 20.80 11.35 -2.05
N PRO A 91 19.86 10.85 -2.86
CA PRO A 91 18.60 11.56 -3.13
C PRO A 91 17.79 11.93 -1.88
N LEU A 92 17.99 11.22 -0.76
CA LEU A 92 17.34 11.53 0.52
C LEU A 92 17.70 12.93 1.04
N GLU A 93 18.89 13.44 0.74
CA GLU A 93 19.35 14.77 1.16
C GLU A 93 18.51 15.89 0.54
N GLN A 94 17.87 15.64 -0.60
CA GLN A 94 16.99 16.60 -1.27
C GLN A 94 15.56 16.60 -0.69
N TRP A 95 15.27 15.68 0.22
CA TRP A 95 13.95 15.58 0.86
C TRP A 95 13.97 16.31 2.21
N HIS A 96 13.12 17.31 2.39
CA HIS A 96 13.11 18.19 3.56
C HIS A 96 11.73 18.19 4.24
N TYR A 97 11.71 18.16 5.58
CA TYR A 97 10.52 18.45 6.38
C TYR A 97 10.25 19.95 6.44
N SER A 98 11.32 20.75 6.49
CA SER A 98 11.29 22.21 6.53
C SER A 98 12.53 22.77 5.84
N GLU A 99 12.56 24.07 5.59
CA GLU A 99 13.72 24.74 4.98
C GLU A 99 14.94 24.83 5.93
N THR A 100 14.71 24.67 7.24
CA THR A 100 15.73 24.92 8.27
C THR A 100 16.23 23.67 8.98
N GLU A 101 15.50 22.54 8.89
CA GLU A 101 15.83 21.33 9.63
C GLU A 101 16.40 20.24 8.71
N VAL A 102 17.55 19.70 9.13
CA VAL A 102 18.15 18.55 8.45
C VAL A 102 17.33 17.31 8.75
N ASN A 103 16.99 16.52 7.72
CA ASN A 103 16.24 15.29 7.90
C ASN A 103 17.02 14.29 8.78
N PRO A 104 16.50 13.87 9.95
CA PRO A 104 17.17 12.92 10.84
C PRO A 104 17.49 11.58 10.19
N ALA A 105 16.72 11.17 9.18
CA ALA A 105 16.94 9.94 8.42
C ALA A 105 18.26 9.94 7.62
N LEU A 106 18.94 11.08 7.51
CA LEU A 106 20.28 11.15 6.89
C LEU A 106 21.39 10.56 7.75
N TYR A 107 21.20 10.51 9.07
CA TYR A 107 22.25 10.06 9.99
C TYR A 107 22.28 8.55 10.19
N HIS A 108 21.13 7.86 10.12
CA HIS A 108 21.02 6.41 10.28
C HIS A 108 19.69 5.90 9.73
N PHE A 109 19.59 4.57 9.50
CA PHE A 109 18.33 3.95 9.12
C PHE A 109 17.34 3.96 10.29
N VAL A 110 16.13 4.49 10.07
CA VAL A 110 15.17 4.80 11.14
C VAL A 110 14.11 3.71 11.39
N MET A 111 14.03 2.69 10.51
CA MET A 111 13.01 1.64 10.60
C MET A 111 13.57 0.34 11.19
N GLU A 112 12.67 -0.51 11.71
CA GLU A 112 13.04 -1.81 12.24
C GLU A 112 13.59 -2.75 11.16
N PRO A 113 14.46 -3.72 11.53
CA PRO A 113 15.05 -4.67 10.59
C PRO A 113 14.02 -5.45 9.77
N PHE A 114 12.88 -5.82 10.36
CA PHE A 114 11.85 -6.58 9.67
C PHE A 114 11.21 -5.79 8.53
N TYR A 115 11.05 -4.48 8.67
CA TYR A 115 10.57 -3.62 7.58
C TYR A 115 11.48 -3.69 6.34
N LEU A 116 12.79 -3.72 6.58
CA LEU A 116 13.79 -3.85 5.52
C LEU A 116 13.78 -5.24 4.88
N ILE A 117 13.85 -6.29 5.73
CA ILE A 117 13.91 -7.69 5.28
C ILE A 117 12.67 -8.07 4.49
N PHE A 118 11.49 -7.62 4.92
CA PHE A 118 10.22 -7.85 4.23
C PHE A 118 10.22 -7.29 2.80
N ALA A 119 10.88 -6.17 2.57
CA ALA A 119 10.92 -5.52 1.26
C ALA A 119 11.90 -6.18 0.26
N ILE A 120 12.89 -6.94 0.72
CA ILE A 120 13.93 -7.55 -0.13
C ILE A 120 13.35 -8.43 -1.25
N PRO A 121 12.40 -9.36 -1.01
CA PRO A 121 11.81 -10.17 -2.08
C PRO A 121 11.18 -9.32 -3.18
N PHE A 122 10.51 -8.24 -2.81
CA PHE A 122 9.89 -7.30 -3.75
C PHE A 122 10.95 -6.51 -4.53
N TYR A 123 12.04 -6.12 -3.87
CA TYR A 123 13.19 -5.49 -4.53
C TYR A 123 13.76 -6.41 -5.61
N VAL A 124 14.05 -7.67 -5.28
CA VAL A 124 14.62 -8.63 -6.23
C VAL A 124 13.66 -8.92 -7.37
N ALA A 125 12.37 -9.13 -7.07
CA ALA A 125 11.37 -9.41 -8.09
C ALA A 125 11.17 -8.23 -9.05
N SER A 126 10.94 -7.01 -8.53
CA SER A 126 10.67 -5.83 -9.34
C SER A 126 11.88 -5.40 -10.16
N THR A 127 13.09 -5.42 -9.60
CA THR A 127 14.32 -5.09 -10.35
C THR A 127 14.56 -6.03 -11.53
N ARG A 128 14.21 -7.32 -11.37
CA ARG A 128 14.35 -8.30 -12.45
C ARG A 128 13.25 -8.21 -13.51
N THR A 129 12.06 -7.77 -13.17
CA THR A 129 10.88 -7.78 -14.06
C THR A 129 10.64 -6.44 -14.73
N ILE A 130 10.71 -5.33 -13.99
CA ILE A 130 10.42 -3.98 -14.47
C ILE A 130 11.64 -3.05 -14.47
N GLY A 131 12.81 -3.55 -14.02
CA GLY A 131 14.07 -2.83 -14.08
C GLY A 131 14.33 -1.85 -12.91
N TYR A 132 13.37 -1.63 -12.03
CA TYR A 132 13.52 -0.76 -10.86
C TYR A 132 12.70 -1.28 -9.66
N PHE A 133 13.01 -0.75 -8.49
CA PHE A 133 12.22 -0.98 -7.27
C PHE A 133 11.68 0.35 -6.75
N ASP A 134 10.45 0.32 -6.26
CA ASP A 134 9.81 1.40 -5.51
C ASP A 134 9.35 0.84 -4.16
N GLY A 135 9.77 1.46 -3.06
CA GLY A 135 9.46 0.99 -1.70
C GLY A 135 7.97 0.97 -1.36
N ARG A 136 7.12 1.54 -2.21
CA ARG A 136 5.65 1.42 -2.07
C ARG A 136 5.11 0.06 -2.54
N ILE A 137 5.84 -0.69 -3.36
CA ILE A 137 5.38 -2.01 -3.87
C ILE A 137 5.02 -2.96 -2.73
N PRO A 138 5.88 -3.21 -1.71
CA PRO A 138 5.51 -4.02 -0.55
C PRO A 138 4.36 -3.44 0.26
N LEU A 139 4.20 -2.11 0.33
CA LEU A 139 3.09 -1.48 1.03
C LEU A 139 1.75 -1.66 0.30
N VAL A 140 1.75 -1.56 -1.02
CA VAL A 140 0.56 -1.86 -1.86
C VAL A 140 0.15 -3.32 -1.72
N PHE A 141 1.11 -4.24 -1.69
CA PHE A 141 0.85 -5.66 -1.41
C PHE A 141 0.20 -5.84 -0.04
N LEU A 142 0.75 -5.21 1.01
CA LEU A 142 0.19 -5.28 2.36
C LEU A 142 -1.17 -4.61 2.46
N PHE A 143 -1.41 -3.52 1.72
CA PHE A 143 -2.72 -2.88 1.64
C PHE A 143 -3.77 -3.83 1.05
N LEU A 144 -3.43 -4.58 0.00
CA LEU A 144 -4.30 -5.61 -0.55
C LEU A 144 -4.56 -6.75 0.45
N VAL A 145 -3.52 -7.22 1.14
CA VAL A 145 -3.65 -8.22 2.21
C VAL A 145 -4.56 -7.72 3.33
N LEU A 146 -4.41 -6.47 3.75
CA LEU A 146 -5.24 -5.82 4.76
C LEU A 146 -6.72 -5.82 4.35
N LEU A 147 -7.04 -5.46 3.10
CA LEU A 147 -8.41 -5.47 2.59
C LEU A 147 -9.00 -6.90 2.56
N ILE A 148 -8.21 -7.88 2.13
CA ILE A 148 -8.61 -9.29 2.10
C ILE A 148 -8.88 -9.81 3.51
N LEU A 149 -7.97 -9.57 4.46
CA LEU A 149 -8.13 -9.98 5.86
C LEU A 149 -9.32 -9.27 6.51
N GLY A 150 -9.45 -7.96 6.31
CA GLY A 150 -10.57 -7.16 6.77
C GLY A 150 -11.92 -7.71 6.28
N SER A 151 -12.00 -8.08 5.00
CA SER A 151 -13.21 -8.69 4.44
C SER A 151 -13.56 -10.04 5.06
N ARG A 152 -12.58 -10.77 5.59
CA ARG A 152 -12.76 -12.09 6.22
C ARG A 152 -13.04 -12.03 7.72
N LEU A 153 -12.67 -10.93 8.37
CA LEU A 153 -12.94 -10.71 9.79
C LEU A 153 -14.42 -10.43 10.07
N VAL A 154 -15.12 -9.81 9.12
CA VAL A 154 -16.53 -9.43 9.25
C VAL A 154 -17.41 -10.53 8.66
N LYS A 155 -18.29 -11.13 9.52
CA LYS A 155 -19.16 -12.26 9.13
C LYS A 155 -20.40 -11.80 8.37
N ASP A 156 -21.05 -10.72 8.83
CA ASP A 156 -22.23 -10.17 8.18
C ASP A 156 -21.90 -9.52 6.83
N ASN A 157 -22.68 -9.84 5.80
CA ASN A 157 -22.39 -9.40 4.43
C ASN A 157 -22.51 -7.87 4.24
N ARG A 158 -23.48 -7.22 4.88
CA ARG A 158 -23.67 -5.76 4.77
C ARG A 158 -22.54 -5.02 5.47
N GLN A 159 -22.22 -5.44 6.69
CA GLN A 159 -21.12 -4.87 7.46
C GLN A 159 -19.78 -5.10 6.75
N ARG A 160 -19.60 -6.26 6.10
CA ARG A 160 -18.39 -6.56 5.31
C ARG A 160 -18.22 -5.58 4.14
N LEU A 161 -19.26 -5.32 3.36
CA LEU A 161 -19.21 -4.35 2.26
C LEU A 161 -18.92 -2.94 2.80
N LEU A 162 -19.60 -2.51 3.84
CA LEU A 162 -19.35 -1.21 4.48
C LEU A 162 -17.93 -1.10 5.01
N PHE A 163 -17.45 -2.14 5.69
CA PHE A 163 -16.09 -2.17 6.22
C PHE A 163 -15.03 -2.08 5.11
N LEU A 164 -15.22 -2.81 4.01
CA LEU A 164 -14.34 -2.72 2.85
C LEU A 164 -14.33 -1.32 2.23
N ILE A 165 -15.50 -0.68 2.10
CA ILE A 165 -15.60 0.68 1.58
C ILE A 165 -14.83 1.65 2.49
N LEU A 166 -15.09 1.60 3.80
CA LEU A 166 -14.45 2.48 4.77
C LEU A 166 -12.95 2.26 4.86
N LEU A 167 -12.47 1.02 4.72
CA LEU A 167 -11.05 0.71 4.78
C LEU A 167 -10.33 1.08 3.47
N ALA A 168 -10.88 0.70 2.32
CA ALA A 168 -10.26 0.92 1.02
C ALA A 168 -10.23 2.40 0.63
N PHE A 169 -11.34 3.12 0.85
CA PHE A 169 -11.49 4.51 0.46
C PHE A 169 -11.28 5.51 1.62
N ASN A 170 -10.66 5.05 2.73
CA ASN A 170 -10.18 5.95 3.76
C ASN A 170 -9.09 6.85 3.18
N PRO A 171 -9.28 8.18 3.12
CA PRO A 171 -8.34 9.06 2.45
C PRO A 171 -6.97 9.09 3.13
N ALA A 172 -6.92 8.94 4.47
CA ALA A 172 -5.65 8.87 5.19
C ALA A 172 -4.90 7.57 4.84
N MET A 173 -5.57 6.41 4.90
CA MET A 173 -4.93 5.12 4.58
C MET A 173 -4.45 5.06 3.13
N ALA A 174 -5.31 5.43 2.18
CA ALA A 174 -4.95 5.43 0.76
C ALA A 174 -3.85 6.45 0.46
N GLY A 175 -3.98 7.68 0.99
CA GLY A 175 -3.01 8.75 0.81
C GLY A 175 -1.65 8.42 1.43
N TYR A 176 -1.61 7.95 2.67
CA TYR A 176 -0.36 7.57 3.34
C TYR A 176 0.35 6.40 2.64
N THR A 177 -0.42 5.43 2.14
CA THR A 177 0.16 4.34 1.34
C THR A 177 0.71 4.84 0.01
N LEU A 178 0.02 5.80 -0.67
CA LEU A 178 0.51 6.45 -1.89
C LEU A 178 1.78 7.26 -1.67
N GLU A 179 1.91 7.92 -0.52
CA GLU A 179 3.14 8.61 -0.12
C GLU A 179 4.25 7.64 0.31
N GLY A 180 3.91 6.39 0.64
CA GLY A 180 4.86 5.37 1.10
C GLY A 180 5.12 5.40 2.59
N ARG A 181 4.19 5.91 3.41
CA ARG A 181 4.27 5.82 4.88
C ARG A 181 4.04 4.40 5.36
N SER A 182 4.67 4.04 6.47
CA SER A 182 4.69 2.67 7.00
C SER A 182 3.43 2.24 7.77
N ASP A 183 2.42 3.10 7.91
CA ASP A 183 1.19 2.81 8.69
C ASP A 183 0.49 1.52 8.26
N VAL A 184 0.38 1.30 6.94
CA VAL A 184 -0.22 0.08 6.40
C VAL A 184 0.57 -1.18 6.74
N PHE A 185 1.88 -1.07 6.92
CA PHE A 185 2.74 -2.18 7.33
C PHE A 185 2.30 -2.71 8.70
N MET A 186 2.23 -1.84 9.70
CA MET A 186 1.81 -2.20 11.06
C MET A 186 0.37 -2.73 11.08
N LEU A 187 -0.54 -2.05 10.37
CA LEU A 187 -1.95 -2.40 10.38
C LEU A 187 -2.23 -3.75 9.71
N ALA A 188 -1.52 -4.10 8.63
CA ALA A 188 -1.67 -5.39 7.96
C ALA A 188 -1.29 -6.56 8.88
N PHE A 189 -0.20 -6.45 9.64
CA PHE A 189 0.20 -7.47 10.63
C PHE A 189 -0.75 -7.54 11.82
N LEU A 190 -1.28 -6.40 12.30
CA LEU A 190 -2.32 -6.39 13.32
C LEU A 190 -3.57 -7.15 12.85
N PHE A 191 -4.05 -6.90 11.62
CA PHE A 191 -5.19 -7.62 11.05
C PHE A 191 -4.90 -9.11 10.83
N ALA A 192 -3.67 -9.45 10.46
CA ALA A 192 -3.25 -10.86 10.37
C ALA A 192 -3.32 -11.55 11.73
N GLY A 193 -2.82 -10.90 12.79
CA GLY A 193 -2.92 -11.39 14.16
C GLY A 193 -4.37 -11.58 14.62
N LEU A 194 -5.24 -10.59 14.41
CA LEU A 194 -6.66 -10.67 14.74
C LEU A 194 -7.37 -11.79 13.97
N TYR A 195 -7.04 -11.97 12.69
CA TYR A 195 -7.60 -13.04 11.87
C TYR A 195 -7.18 -14.44 12.38
N LEU A 196 -5.91 -14.60 12.77
CA LEU A 196 -5.41 -15.86 13.35
C LEU A 196 -6.06 -16.16 14.70
N LEU A 197 -6.20 -15.15 15.58
CA LEU A 197 -6.91 -15.27 16.85
C LEU A 197 -8.37 -15.70 16.65
N GLN A 198 -9.07 -15.07 15.71
CA GLN A 198 -10.46 -15.44 15.40
C GLN A 198 -10.58 -16.89 14.89
N ARG A 199 -9.52 -17.44 14.30
CA ARG A 199 -9.44 -18.82 13.81
C ARG A 199 -8.94 -19.82 14.86
N GLY A 200 -8.63 -19.37 16.09
CA GLY A 200 -8.02 -20.20 17.13
C GLY A 200 -6.62 -20.72 16.76
N ARG A 201 -5.90 -19.99 15.95
CA ARG A 201 -4.52 -20.29 15.52
C ARG A 201 -3.59 -19.23 16.10
N TYR A 202 -2.89 -19.55 17.17
CA TYR A 202 -1.90 -18.72 17.87
C TYR A 202 -0.70 -19.55 18.32
#